data_6d802780170191cf2dd7f9a6e98ed184
#
_entry.id   6d802780170191cf2dd7f9a6e98ed184
#
_cell.length_a   1.000
_cell.length_b   1.000
_cell.length_c   1.000
_cell.angle_alpha   90.00
_cell.angle_beta   90.00
_cell.angle_gamma   90.00
#
_symmetry.space_group_name_H-M   'P 1'
#
loop_
_entity.id
_entity.type
_entity.pdbx_description
1 polymer ?
#
loop_
_entity_poly.entity_id
_entity_poly.type
_entity_poly.pdbx_seq_one_letter_code
_entity_poly.pdbx_strand_id
1 'polypeptide(L)'
;MNDFLTDLYYYIVELTPAIRNDPEYEQALQTYMELEEEVKEKIGDELLYKYLCAESDVSHRQDVAVFAQTLRFSYCFLLEILR
;
A
#
# COMPACT_ATOMS: atom_id res chain seq x y z
N MET A 1 -11.76 -10.76 1.96
CA MET A 1 -11.58 -10.15 0.66
C MET A 1 -11.15 -11.19 -0.36
N ASN A 2 -11.50 -11.01 -1.61
CA ASN A 2 -11.22 -11.97 -2.66
C ASN A 2 -9.73 -12.06 -2.97
N ASP A 3 -9.18 -13.29 -2.96
CA ASP A 3 -7.76 -13.52 -3.27
C ASP A 3 -7.38 -13.04 -4.67
N PHE A 4 -8.32 -13.14 -5.61
CA PHE A 4 -8.10 -12.64 -6.96
C PHE A 4 -7.81 -11.13 -6.97
N LEU A 5 -8.57 -10.36 -6.20
CA LEU A 5 -8.36 -8.91 -6.14
C LEU A 5 -7.02 -8.58 -5.48
N THR A 6 -6.62 -9.33 -4.48
CA THR A 6 -5.33 -9.14 -3.83
C THR A 6 -4.19 -9.40 -4.81
N ASP A 7 -4.26 -10.50 -5.54
CA ASP A 7 -3.24 -10.86 -6.52
C ASP A 7 -3.17 -9.84 -7.65
N LEU A 8 -4.32 -9.38 -8.12
CA LEU A 8 -4.38 -8.38 -9.17
C LEU A 8 -3.77 -7.06 -8.71
N TYR A 9 -4.06 -6.65 -7.46
CA TYR A 9 -3.51 -5.43 -6.89
C TYR A 9 -1.98 -5.45 -6.93
N TYR A 10 -1.38 -6.52 -6.44
CA TYR A 10 0.08 -6.60 -6.39
C TYR A 10 0.69 -6.72 -7.78
N TYR A 11 0.04 -7.40 -8.68
CA TYR A 11 0.49 -7.50 -10.06
C TYR A 11 0.57 -6.10 -10.70
N ILE A 12 -0.47 -5.29 -10.53
CA ILE A 12 -0.52 -3.95 -11.09
C ILE A 12 0.53 -3.05 -10.44
N VAL A 13 0.68 -3.13 -9.12
CA VAL A 13 1.66 -2.31 -8.40
C VAL A 13 3.07 -2.61 -8.90
N GLU A 14 3.41 -3.87 -9.11
CA GLU A 14 4.72 -4.25 -9.58
C GLU A 14 5.00 -3.78 -11.01
N LEU A 15 3.96 -3.71 -11.83
CA LEU A 15 4.10 -3.34 -13.23
C LEU A 15 4.07 -1.83 -13.47
N THR A 16 3.79 -1.03 -12.46
CA THR A 16 3.64 0.42 -12.64
C THR A 16 4.91 1.16 -12.23
N PRO A 17 5.82 1.47 -13.19
CA PRO A 17 7.06 2.17 -12.86
C PRO A 17 6.84 3.54 -12.20
N ALA A 18 5.69 4.19 -12.50
CA ALA A 18 5.38 5.49 -11.92
C ALA A 18 5.34 5.47 -10.40
N ILE A 19 4.89 4.36 -9.82
CA ILE A 19 4.85 4.23 -8.36
C ILE A 19 6.25 4.09 -7.79
N ARG A 20 7.12 3.33 -8.48
CA ARG A 20 8.48 3.07 -8.02
C ARG A 20 9.39 4.27 -8.14
N ASN A 21 9.17 5.11 -9.17
CA ASN A 21 10.07 6.19 -9.52
C ASN A 21 9.56 7.56 -9.14
N ASP A 22 8.47 7.61 -8.36
CA ASP A 22 7.92 8.87 -7.87
C ASP A 22 8.88 9.48 -6.84
N PRO A 23 9.43 10.68 -7.13
CA PRO A 23 10.38 11.31 -6.20
C PRO A 23 9.77 11.61 -4.84
N GLU A 24 8.49 11.96 -4.78
CA GLU A 24 7.82 12.23 -3.51
C GLU A 24 7.67 10.95 -2.69
N TYR A 25 7.40 9.84 -3.37
CA TYR A 25 7.33 8.54 -2.69
C TYR A 25 8.70 8.14 -2.15
N GLU A 26 9.74 8.30 -2.94
CA GLU A 26 11.10 7.97 -2.52
C GLU A 26 11.55 8.81 -1.33
N GLN A 27 11.22 10.09 -1.34
CA GLN A 27 11.56 10.98 -0.23
C GLN A 27 10.82 10.59 1.03
N ALA A 28 9.53 10.29 0.93
CA ALA A 28 8.74 9.84 2.06
C ALA A 28 9.28 8.53 2.63
N LEU A 29 9.67 7.61 1.76
CA LEU A 29 10.25 6.35 2.17
C LEU A 29 11.57 6.56 2.92
N GLN A 30 12.42 7.45 2.41
CA GLN A 30 13.69 7.76 3.07
C GLN A 30 13.46 8.32 4.46
N THR A 31 12.54 9.27 4.60
CA THR A 31 12.19 9.84 5.90
C THR A 31 11.68 8.76 6.85
N TYR A 32 10.83 7.87 6.35
CA TYR A 32 10.31 6.77 7.15
C TYR A 32 11.43 5.87 7.66
N MET A 33 12.38 5.53 6.80
CA MET A 33 13.48 4.65 7.17
C MET A 33 14.39 5.29 8.22
N GLU A 34 14.63 6.58 8.10
CA GLU A 34 15.45 7.31 9.08
C GLU A 34 14.78 7.36 10.45
N LEU A 35 13.47 7.63 10.47
CA LEU A 35 12.71 7.64 11.72
C LEU A 35 12.60 6.23 12.31
N GLU A 36 12.50 5.23 11.48
CA GLU A 36 12.46 3.84 11.95
C GLU A 36 13.72 3.48 12.73
N GLU A 37 14.88 3.93 12.25
CA GLU A 37 16.14 3.68 12.97
C GLU A 37 16.14 4.36 14.34
N GLU A 38 15.63 5.58 14.43
CA GLU A 38 15.54 6.28 15.71
C GLU A 38 14.60 5.58 16.67
N VAL A 39 13.46 5.11 16.17
CA VAL A 39 12.49 4.37 16.98
C VAL A 39 13.10 3.06 17.46
N LYS A 40 13.81 2.38 16.59
CA LYS A 40 14.48 1.12 16.91
C LYS A 40 15.46 1.27 18.07
N GLU A 41 16.21 2.37 18.08
CA GLU A 41 17.16 2.64 19.16
C GLU A 41 16.46 2.82 20.50
N LYS A 42 15.24 3.36 20.51
CA LYS A 42 14.51 3.68 21.73
C LYS A 42 13.68 2.54 22.27
N ILE A 43 13.06 1.73 21.41
CA ILE A 43 12.13 0.68 21.85
C ILE A 43 12.63 -0.73 21.63
N GLY A 44 13.74 -0.89 20.88
CA GLY A 44 14.31 -2.21 20.60
C GLY A 44 13.71 -2.91 19.39
N ASP A 45 14.44 -3.91 18.90
CA ASP A 45 14.11 -4.60 17.65
C ASP A 45 12.82 -5.40 17.74
N GLU A 46 12.62 -6.08 18.87
CA GLU A 46 11.48 -7.00 18.98
C GLU A 46 10.15 -6.28 18.93
N LEU A 47 10.02 -5.23 19.73
CA LEU A 47 8.76 -4.47 19.76
C LEU A 47 8.53 -3.75 18.45
N LEU A 48 9.58 -3.18 17.86
CA LEU A 48 9.48 -2.52 16.57
C LEU A 48 9.02 -3.50 15.50
N TYR A 49 9.59 -4.71 15.48
CA TYR A 49 9.19 -5.74 14.50
C TYR A 49 7.71 -6.08 14.62
N LYS A 50 7.24 -6.29 15.85
CA LYS A 50 5.82 -6.59 16.07
C LYS A 50 4.92 -5.46 15.60
N TYR A 51 5.31 -4.23 15.89
CA TYR A 51 4.54 -3.05 15.50
C TYR A 51 4.48 -2.94 13.97
N LEU A 52 5.61 -3.10 13.30
CA LEU A 52 5.66 -2.99 11.85
C LEU A 52 4.88 -4.10 11.15
N CYS A 53 4.89 -5.30 11.70
CA CYS A 53 4.08 -6.39 11.14
C CYS A 53 2.59 -6.09 11.26
N ALA A 54 2.15 -5.56 12.40
CA ALA A 54 0.75 -5.20 12.60
C ALA A 54 0.34 -4.05 11.68
N GLU A 55 1.18 -3.03 11.55
CA GLU A 55 0.93 -1.90 10.68
C GLU A 55 0.85 -2.34 9.22
N SER A 56 1.76 -3.21 8.80
CA SER A 56 1.77 -3.74 7.45
C SER A 56 0.49 -4.52 7.13
N ASP A 57 0.00 -5.30 8.09
CA ASP A 57 -1.25 -6.05 7.90
C ASP A 57 -2.44 -5.11 7.71
N VAL A 58 -2.51 -4.05 8.51
CA VAL A 58 -3.58 -3.04 8.38
C VAL A 58 -3.49 -2.33 7.04
N SER A 59 -2.30 -1.87 6.67
CA SER A 59 -2.09 -1.17 5.39
C SER A 59 -2.44 -2.05 4.20
N HIS A 60 -2.03 -3.31 4.23
CA HIS A 60 -2.33 -4.26 3.16
C HIS A 60 -3.83 -4.41 2.96
N ARG A 61 -4.57 -4.62 4.06
CA ARG A 61 -6.02 -4.80 3.98
C ARG A 61 -6.71 -3.54 3.49
N GLN A 62 -6.24 -2.37 3.93
CA GLN A 62 -6.79 -1.10 3.51
C GLN A 62 -6.54 -0.87 2.01
N ASP A 63 -5.32 -1.13 1.55
CA ASP A 63 -4.96 -0.93 0.14
C ASP A 63 -5.80 -1.80 -0.78
N VAL A 64 -5.98 -3.08 -0.44
CA VAL A 64 -6.79 -3.98 -1.25
C VAL A 64 -8.26 -3.55 -1.25
N ALA A 65 -8.77 -3.09 -0.09
CA ALA A 65 -10.14 -2.61 0.01
C ALA A 65 -10.36 -1.37 -0.86
N VAL A 66 -9.44 -0.42 -0.83
CA VAL A 66 -9.51 0.78 -1.68
C VAL A 66 -9.45 0.40 -3.16
N PHE A 67 -8.58 -0.51 -3.51
CA PHE A 67 -8.46 -0.99 -4.88
C PHE A 67 -9.77 -1.60 -5.38
N ALA A 68 -10.39 -2.45 -4.55
CA ALA A 68 -11.66 -3.08 -4.90
C ALA A 68 -12.77 -2.05 -5.12
N GLN A 69 -12.85 -1.04 -4.24
CA GLN A 69 -13.85 0.02 -4.39
C GLN A 69 -13.58 0.88 -5.61
N THR A 70 -12.32 1.13 -5.92
CA THR A 70 -11.94 1.89 -7.10
C THR A 70 -12.38 1.17 -8.38
N LEU A 71 -12.17 -0.15 -8.43
CA LEU A 71 -12.62 -0.94 -9.58
C LEU A 71 -14.13 -0.89 -9.75
N ARG A 72 -14.87 -1.02 -8.65
CA ARG A 72 -16.33 -0.96 -8.69
C ARG A 72 -16.81 0.39 -9.16
N PHE A 73 -16.23 1.46 -8.65
CA PHE A 73 -16.58 2.82 -9.07
C PHE A 73 -16.28 3.01 -10.55
N SER A 74 -15.11 2.57 -11.01
CA SER A 74 -14.70 2.72 -12.41
C SER A 74 -15.65 1.99 -13.34
N TYR A 75 -16.05 0.78 -12.98
CA TYR A 75 -17.00 -0.02 -13.77
C TYR A 75 -18.35 0.69 -13.89
N CYS A 76 -18.88 1.16 -12.76
CA CYS A 76 -20.16 1.85 -12.76
C CYS A 76 -20.09 3.17 -13.55
N PHE A 77 -18.98 3.89 -13.44
CA PHE A 77 -18.76 5.13 -14.17
C PHE A 77 -18.75 4.89 -15.68
N LEU A 78 -18.02 3.86 -16.11
CA LEU A 78 -17.96 3.51 -17.54
C LEU A 78 -19.32 3.09 -18.08
N LEU A 79 -20.10 2.34 -17.30
CA LEU A 79 -21.44 1.96 -17.72
C LEU A 79 -22.32 3.19 -17.95
N GLU A 80 -22.23 4.18 -17.10
CA GLU A 80 -23.01 5.42 -17.27
C GLU A 80 -22.58 6.21 -18.49
N ILE A 81 -21.28 6.27 -18.77
CA ILE A 81 -20.78 6.99 -19.95
C ILE A 81 -21.18 6.29 -21.25
N LEU A 82 -21.13 4.97 -21.28
CA LEU A 82 -21.39 4.18 -22.48
C LEU A 82 -22.90 3.93 -22.73
N ARG A 83 -23.73 4.30 -21.82
CA ARG A 83 -25.19 4.06 -21.86
C ARG A 83 -25.98 4.98 -22.82
#